data_13dd54ec16eb80a1b84adb5ef6bbecba
#
_entry.id   13dd54ec16eb80a1b84adb5ef6bbecba
#
_cell.length_a   1.000
_cell.length_b   1.000
_cell.length_c   1.000
_cell.angle_alpha   90.00
_cell.angle_beta   90.00
_cell.angle_gamma   90.00
#
_symmetry.space_group_name_H-M   'P 1'
#
loop_
_entity.id
_entity.type
_entity.pdbx_description
1 polymer ?
#
loop_
_entity_poly.entity_id
_entity_poly.type
_entity_poly.pdbx_seq_one_letter_code
_entity_poly.pdbx_strand_id
1 'polypeptide(L)'
;MNTKILFSLLVLPLLGYALSHPRLSKAEETDTRPVQVRNEAIKEANDNVRETRKNTQESVKKTMEEARMERKASVSATRQTYRSERAKLHGERLARRFAFYEERLNAIAERIQTRITTLTGEGKNTSPAQTALDSAKATLAKAVSDGETAVVMFGEISVSTWDTQQTEVKAAITQAILARTGFTNARKQLMDVVTSLRKL
;
A
#
# COMPACT_ATOMS: atom_id res chain seq x y z
N MET A 1 -18.42 11.32 -9.61
CA MET A 1 -18.30 10.58 -10.89
C MET A 1 -18.53 9.10 -10.58
N ASN A 2 -19.69 8.60 -10.98
CA ASN A 2 -20.13 7.24 -10.68
C ASN A 2 -19.57 6.28 -11.72
N THR A 3 -18.57 5.51 -11.35
CA THR A 3 -18.07 4.39 -12.18
C THR A 3 -18.87 3.14 -11.80
N LYS A 4 -19.88 2.86 -12.59
CA LYS A 4 -20.62 1.60 -12.56
C LYS A 4 -19.67 0.50 -13.06
N ILE A 5 -19.20 -0.33 -12.13
CA ILE A 5 -18.51 -1.58 -12.45
C ILE A 5 -19.58 -2.54 -12.98
N LEU A 6 -19.61 -2.69 -14.30
CA LEU A 6 -20.36 -3.72 -14.98
C LEU A 6 -19.70 -5.07 -14.65
N PHE A 7 -20.28 -5.79 -13.70
CA PHE A 7 -20.08 -7.23 -13.57
C PHE A 7 -20.69 -7.90 -14.79
N SER A 8 -19.87 -8.14 -15.81
CA SER A 8 -20.21 -9.07 -16.88
C SER A 8 -20.17 -10.47 -16.28
N LEU A 9 -21.33 -10.94 -15.86
CA LEU A 9 -21.62 -12.33 -15.55
C LEU A 9 -21.47 -13.11 -16.88
N LEU A 10 -20.31 -13.72 -17.06
CA LEU A 10 -20.07 -14.69 -18.13
C LEU A 10 -20.85 -15.96 -17.75
N VAL A 11 -22.12 -15.95 -18.13
CA VAL A 11 -22.97 -17.15 -18.09
C VAL A 11 -22.38 -18.13 -19.12
N LEU A 12 -21.62 -19.09 -18.65
CA LEU A 12 -21.25 -20.27 -19.38
C LEU A 12 -22.55 -20.99 -19.77
N PRO A 13 -22.89 -21.13 -21.06
CA PRO A 13 -23.95 -22.03 -21.44
C PRO A 13 -23.47 -23.43 -21.08
N LEU A 14 -24.09 -24.03 -20.08
CA LEU A 14 -24.13 -25.47 -19.92
C LEU A 14 -24.77 -26.03 -21.20
N LEU A 15 -23.94 -26.29 -22.20
CA LEU A 15 -24.31 -27.15 -23.31
C LEU A 15 -24.62 -28.53 -22.71
N GLY A 16 -25.90 -28.69 -22.35
CA GLY A 16 -26.47 -29.97 -22.10
C GLY A 16 -26.28 -30.78 -23.39
N TYR A 17 -25.24 -31.57 -23.42
CA TYR A 17 -25.17 -32.68 -24.34
C TYR A 17 -26.31 -33.62 -23.95
N ALA A 18 -27.48 -33.35 -24.54
CA ALA A 18 -28.49 -34.37 -24.67
C ALA A 18 -27.81 -35.53 -25.39
N LEU A 19 -27.47 -36.54 -24.64
CA LEU A 19 -27.16 -37.86 -25.18
C LEU A 19 -28.43 -38.34 -25.88
N SER A 20 -28.66 -37.85 -27.11
CA SER A 20 -29.52 -38.49 -28.03
C SER A 20 -28.88 -39.83 -28.32
N HIS A 21 -29.31 -40.82 -27.56
CA HIS A 21 -29.02 -42.21 -27.91
C HIS A 21 -29.62 -42.41 -29.31
N PRO A 22 -28.79 -42.63 -30.34
CA PRO A 22 -29.35 -43.05 -31.60
C PRO A 22 -30.09 -44.35 -31.31
N ARG A 23 -31.41 -44.31 -31.46
CA ARG A 23 -32.19 -45.52 -31.57
C ARG A 23 -31.50 -46.36 -32.62
N LEU A 24 -30.86 -47.44 -32.17
CA LEU A 24 -30.40 -48.51 -33.05
C LEU A 24 -31.61 -49.02 -33.82
N SER A 25 -31.88 -48.40 -34.99
CA SER A 25 -32.68 -49.04 -35.98
C SER A 25 -31.94 -50.33 -36.36
N LYS A 26 -32.56 -51.44 -36.07
CA LYS A 26 -32.15 -52.76 -36.53
C LYS A 26 -32.05 -52.71 -38.03
N ALA A 27 -30.92 -52.32 -38.56
CA ALA A 27 -30.44 -52.73 -39.85
C ALA A 27 -29.32 -53.73 -39.52
N GLU A 28 -29.66 -55.00 -39.57
CA GLU A 28 -28.70 -56.09 -39.71
C GLU A 28 -28.00 -55.93 -41.06
N GLU A 29 -27.16 -54.94 -41.18
CA GLU A 29 -26.12 -54.90 -42.16
C GLU A 29 -24.96 -55.69 -41.58
N THR A 30 -24.86 -56.96 -41.95
CA THR A 30 -23.72 -57.80 -41.58
C THR A 30 -22.46 -57.11 -42.08
N ASP A 31 -21.75 -56.44 -41.15
CA ASP A 31 -20.44 -55.83 -41.43
C ASP A 31 -19.47 -56.97 -41.80
N THR A 32 -19.34 -57.24 -43.11
CA THR A 32 -18.49 -58.28 -43.68
C THR A 32 -17.02 -57.93 -43.73
N ARG A 33 -16.60 -56.81 -43.04
CA ARG A 33 -15.21 -56.46 -42.96
C ARG A 33 -14.42 -57.47 -42.11
N PRO A 34 -13.22 -57.88 -42.60
CA PRO A 34 -12.37 -58.80 -41.86
C PRO A 34 -12.17 -58.33 -40.43
N VAL A 35 -12.27 -59.24 -39.49
CA VAL A 35 -12.14 -58.95 -38.05
C VAL A 35 -10.87 -58.12 -37.70
N GLN A 36 -9.82 -58.32 -38.49
CA GLN A 36 -8.57 -57.55 -38.35
C GLN A 36 -8.76 -56.05 -38.63
N VAL A 37 -9.42 -55.67 -39.74
CA VAL A 37 -9.69 -54.27 -40.12
C VAL A 37 -10.57 -53.57 -39.08
N ARG A 38 -11.54 -54.28 -38.52
CA ARG A 38 -12.40 -53.78 -37.44
C ARG A 38 -11.61 -53.53 -36.15
N ASN A 39 -10.71 -54.44 -35.79
CA ASN A 39 -9.89 -54.30 -34.59
C ASN A 39 -8.86 -53.14 -34.72
N GLU A 40 -8.31 -52.94 -35.91
CA GLU A 40 -7.42 -51.81 -36.22
C GLU A 40 -8.15 -50.46 -36.11
N ALA A 41 -9.36 -50.35 -36.68
CA ALA A 41 -10.19 -49.16 -36.61
C ALA A 41 -10.58 -48.82 -35.14
N ILE A 42 -10.91 -49.85 -34.35
CA ILE A 42 -11.20 -49.66 -32.91
C ILE A 42 -9.94 -49.17 -32.14
N LYS A 43 -8.79 -49.72 -32.45
CA LYS A 43 -7.53 -49.33 -31.85
C LYS A 43 -7.21 -47.86 -32.17
N GLU A 44 -7.28 -47.50 -33.46
CA GLU A 44 -7.04 -46.12 -33.90
C GLU A 44 -8.03 -45.13 -33.27
N ALA A 45 -9.31 -45.47 -33.19
CA ALA A 45 -10.31 -44.65 -32.51
C ALA A 45 -9.99 -44.46 -31.02
N ASN A 46 -9.55 -45.53 -30.35
CA ASN A 46 -9.14 -45.45 -28.94
C ASN A 46 -7.88 -44.62 -28.73
N ASP A 47 -6.90 -44.74 -29.61
CA ASP A 47 -5.66 -43.94 -29.54
C ASP A 47 -5.97 -42.46 -29.80
N ASN A 48 -6.82 -42.13 -30.77
CA ASN A 48 -7.29 -40.77 -31.03
C ASN A 48 -8.05 -40.16 -29.82
N VAL A 49 -8.92 -40.94 -29.17
CA VAL A 49 -9.63 -40.53 -27.96
C VAL A 49 -8.63 -40.27 -26.80
N ARG A 50 -7.64 -41.12 -26.68
CA ARG A 50 -6.60 -41.00 -25.66
C ARG A 50 -5.74 -39.73 -25.85
N GLU A 51 -5.34 -39.49 -27.09
CA GLU A 51 -4.58 -38.30 -27.47
C GLU A 51 -5.40 -37.02 -27.26
N THR A 52 -6.65 -36.99 -27.69
CA THR A 52 -7.56 -35.87 -27.48
C THR A 52 -7.76 -35.59 -26.02
N ARG A 53 -7.92 -36.59 -25.16
CA ARG A 53 -8.01 -36.42 -23.71
C ARG A 53 -6.72 -35.83 -23.12
N LYS A 54 -5.57 -36.32 -23.56
CA LYS A 54 -4.27 -35.82 -23.13
C LYS A 54 -4.09 -34.33 -23.49
N ASN A 55 -4.36 -34.00 -24.75
CA ASN A 55 -4.27 -32.62 -25.24
C ASN A 55 -5.24 -31.68 -24.50
N THR A 56 -6.46 -32.16 -24.24
CA THR A 56 -7.43 -31.38 -23.43
C THR A 56 -6.96 -31.17 -21.99
N GLN A 57 -6.41 -32.21 -21.35
CA GLN A 57 -5.88 -32.09 -20.00
C GLN A 57 -4.71 -31.10 -19.93
N GLU A 58 -3.79 -31.15 -20.90
CA GLU A 58 -2.67 -30.24 -21.00
C GLU A 58 -3.13 -28.78 -21.20
N SER A 59 -4.10 -28.58 -22.10
CA SER A 59 -4.71 -27.28 -22.35
C SER A 59 -5.38 -26.73 -21.10
N VAL A 60 -6.22 -27.52 -20.42
CA VAL A 60 -6.87 -27.11 -19.16
C VAL A 60 -5.85 -26.78 -18.08
N LYS A 61 -4.80 -27.58 -17.94
CA LYS A 61 -3.73 -27.33 -16.98
C LYS A 61 -3.02 -26.00 -17.26
N LYS A 62 -2.67 -25.75 -18.53
CA LYS A 62 -2.06 -24.49 -18.95
C LYS A 62 -2.95 -23.30 -18.66
N THR A 63 -4.22 -23.36 -19.02
CA THR A 63 -5.19 -22.29 -18.76
C THR A 63 -5.35 -22.02 -17.25
N MET A 64 -5.37 -23.08 -16.43
CA MET A 64 -5.43 -22.93 -14.98
C MET A 64 -4.16 -22.27 -14.39
N GLU A 65 -3.00 -22.62 -14.91
CA GLU A 65 -1.73 -22.01 -14.48
C GLU A 65 -1.68 -20.52 -14.87
N GLU A 66 -2.08 -20.19 -16.09
CA GLU A 66 -2.16 -18.80 -16.56
C GLU A 66 -3.13 -17.98 -15.69
N ALA A 67 -4.33 -18.47 -15.45
CA ALA A 67 -5.31 -17.81 -14.59
C ALA A 67 -4.82 -17.65 -13.15
N ARG A 68 -4.06 -18.62 -12.63
CA ARG A 68 -3.44 -18.53 -11.30
C ARG A 68 -2.36 -17.46 -11.24
N MET A 69 -1.53 -17.34 -12.26
CA MET A 69 -0.49 -16.33 -12.35
C MET A 69 -1.09 -14.93 -12.48
N GLU A 70 -2.10 -14.76 -13.33
CA GLU A 70 -2.82 -13.51 -13.49
C GLU A 70 -3.49 -13.06 -12.18
N ARG A 71 -4.16 -13.98 -11.48
CA ARG A 71 -4.75 -13.69 -10.16
C ARG A 71 -3.69 -13.28 -9.14
N LYS A 72 -2.54 -13.96 -9.10
CA LYS A 72 -1.44 -13.56 -8.20
C LYS A 72 -0.92 -12.17 -8.52
N ALA A 73 -0.72 -11.84 -9.80
CA ALA A 73 -0.28 -10.53 -10.25
C ALA A 73 -1.29 -9.44 -9.86
N SER A 74 -2.57 -9.64 -10.12
CA SER A 74 -3.65 -8.72 -9.77
C SER A 74 -3.73 -8.46 -8.26
N VAL A 75 -3.68 -9.52 -7.43
CA VAL A 75 -3.67 -9.38 -5.97
C VAL A 75 -2.43 -8.64 -5.48
N SER A 76 -1.26 -8.91 -6.09
CA SER A 76 -0.03 -8.20 -5.75
C SER A 76 -0.13 -6.71 -6.06
N ALA A 77 -0.58 -6.35 -7.26
CA ALA A 77 -0.77 -4.96 -7.68
C ALA A 77 -1.75 -4.22 -6.76
N THR A 78 -2.89 -4.83 -6.45
CA THR A 78 -3.87 -4.25 -5.52
C THR A 78 -3.29 -4.00 -4.13
N ARG A 79 -2.49 -4.93 -3.61
CA ARG A 79 -1.82 -4.76 -2.31
C ARG A 79 -0.80 -3.62 -2.32
N GLN A 80 -0.05 -3.47 -3.41
CA GLN A 80 0.94 -2.40 -3.56
C GLN A 80 0.25 -1.03 -3.59
N THR A 81 -0.81 -0.88 -4.39
CA THR A 81 -1.61 0.34 -4.44
C THR A 81 -2.20 0.70 -3.07
N TYR A 82 -2.82 -0.27 -2.39
CA TYR A 82 -3.39 -0.04 -1.06
C TYR A 82 -2.34 0.43 -0.04
N ARG A 83 -1.11 -0.11 -0.10
CA ARG A 83 -0.02 0.30 0.81
C ARG A 83 0.44 1.73 0.53
N SER A 84 0.61 2.11 -0.73
CA SER A 84 1.01 3.47 -1.09
C SER A 84 -0.05 4.49 -0.69
N GLU A 85 -1.32 4.20 -0.91
CA GLU A 85 -2.44 5.05 -0.46
C GLU A 85 -2.47 5.20 1.07
N ARG A 86 -2.28 4.09 1.79
CA ARG A 86 -2.22 4.12 3.25
C ARG A 86 -1.02 4.92 3.77
N ALA A 87 0.11 4.87 3.10
CA ALA A 87 1.28 5.67 3.44
C ALA A 87 1.01 7.16 3.24
N LYS A 88 0.40 7.56 2.12
CA LYS A 88 -0.02 8.94 1.87
C LYS A 88 -0.97 9.48 2.95
N LEU A 89 -2.01 8.71 3.28
CA LEU A 89 -2.93 9.06 4.36
C LEU A 89 -2.23 9.19 5.72
N HIS A 90 -1.19 8.40 5.96
CA HIS A 90 -0.37 8.53 7.17
C HIS A 90 0.43 9.83 7.16
N GLY A 91 1.05 10.17 6.04
CA GLY A 91 1.75 11.45 5.83
C GLY A 91 0.84 12.65 6.09
N GLU A 92 -0.37 12.66 5.55
CA GLU A 92 -1.36 13.72 5.78
C GLU A 92 -1.75 13.89 7.26
N ARG A 93 -1.89 12.77 7.99
CA ARG A 93 -2.16 12.81 9.43
C ARG A 93 -0.98 13.37 10.21
N LEU A 94 0.24 13.03 9.81
CA LEU A 94 1.45 13.58 10.41
C LEU A 94 1.57 15.08 10.12
N ALA A 95 1.30 15.53 8.89
CA ALA A 95 1.31 16.94 8.52
C ALA A 95 0.41 17.77 9.43
N ARG A 96 -0.85 17.35 9.61
CA ARG A 96 -1.80 18.03 10.52
C ARG A 96 -1.30 18.06 11.98
N ARG A 97 -0.68 16.97 12.45
CA ARG A 97 -0.15 16.88 13.81
C ARG A 97 1.07 17.78 14.01
N PHE A 98 1.98 17.81 13.03
CA PHE A 98 3.18 18.64 13.11
C PHE A 98 2.83 20.12 13.03
N ALA A 99 1.92 20.52 12.12
CA ALA A 99 1.41 21.89 12.06
C ALA A 99 0.78 22.33 13.39
N PHE A 100 0.00 21.47 14.05
CA PHE A 100 -0.55 21.77 15.38
C PHE A 100 0.55 21.96 16.45
N TYR A 101 1.61 21.14 16.42
CA TYR A 101 2.71 21.30 17.36
C TYR A 101 3.50 22.58 17.08
N GLU A 102 3.76 22.89 15.83
CA GLU A 102 4.44 24.12 15.41
C GLU A 102 3.69 25.35 15.88
N GLU A 103 2.41 25.48 15.55
CA GLU A 103 1.56 26.60 15.96
C GLU A 103 1.57 26.78 17.46
N ARG A 104 1.38 25.69 18.21
CA ARG A 104 1.33 25.75 19.67
C ARG A 104 2.65 26.13 20.32
N LEU A 105 3.78 25.60 19.81
CA LEU A 105 5.10 25.91 20.35
C LEU A 105 5.56 27.31 19.98
N ASN A 106 5.24 27.80 18.79
CA ASN A 106 5.45 29.17 18.37
C ASN A 106 4.68 30.14 19.26
N ALA A 107 3.41 29.89 19.55
CA ALA A 107 2.62 30.71 20.47
C ALA A 107 3.21 30.75 21.91
N ILE A 108 3.78 29.64 22.37
CA ILE A 108 4.50 29.61 23.64
C ILE A 108 5.79 30.48 23.59
N ALA A 109 6.57 30.32 22.51
CA ALA A 109 7.80 31.08 22.31
C ALA A 109 7.54 32.59 22.23
N GLU A 110 6.47 33.02 21.58
CA GLU A 110 6.06 34.44 21.56
C GLU A 110 5.70 34.98 22.94
N ARG A 111 4.94 34.23 23.73
CA ARG A 111 4.62 34.62 25.10
C ARG A 111 5.86 34.72 25.99
N ILE A 112 6.81 33.79 25.81
CA ILE A 112 8.10 33.85 26.50
C ILE A 112 8.88 35.11 26.09
N GLN A 113 8.92 35.43 24.78
CA GLN A 113 9.58 36.62 24.27
C GLN A 113 8.98 37.90 24.86
N THR A 114 7.65 38.01 24.92
CA THR A 114 6.97 39.14 25.54
C THR A 114 7.36 39.27 27.00
N ARG A 115 7.42 38.17 27.75
CA ARG A 115 7.83 38.23 29.17
C ARG A 115 9.30 38.63 29.35
N ILE A 116 10.20 38.13 28.47
CA ILE A 116 11.61 38.56 28.43
C ILE A 116 11.70 40.10 28.25
N THR A 117 10.97 40.63 27.25
CA THR A 117 10.95 42.08 26.98
C THR A 117 10.46 42.88 28.19
N THR A 118 9.40 42.44 28.86
CA THR A 118 8.89 43.08 30.09
C THR A 118 9.92 43.08 31.18
N LEU A 119 10.53 41.93 31.49
CA LEU A 119 11.54 41.83 32.54
C LEU A 119 12.82 42.64 32.24
N THR A 120 13.20 42.73 30.97
CA THR A 120 14.30 43.59 30.52
C THR A 120 13.98 45.05 30.78
N GLY A 121 12.75 45.49 30.51
CA GLY A 121 12.27 46.83 30.84
C GLY A 121 12.24 47.13 32.35
N GLU A 122 12.07 46.09 33.17
CA GLU A 122 12.17 46.15 34.64
C GLU A 122 13.62 46.15 35.15
N GLY A 123 14.63 46.16 34.26
CA GLY A 123 16.05 46.15 34.59
C GLY A 123 16.61 44.80 35.01
N LYS A 124 15.89 43.70 34.77
CA LYS A 124 16.36 42.34 35.06
C LYS A 124 17.32 41.84 33.98
N ASN A 125 18.31 41.04 34.37
CA ASN A 125 19.21 40.41 33.43
C ASN A 125 18.53 39.20 32.79
N THR A 126 18.01 39.37 31.57
CA THR A 126 17.29 38.33 30.78
C THR A 126 18.14 37.72 29.68
N SER A 127 19.41 38.12 29.51
CA SER A 127 20.29 37.64 28.45
C SER A 127 20.40 36.10 28.40
N PRO A 128 20.56 35.38 29.53
CA PRO A 128 20.59 33.90 29.48
C PRO A 128 19.28 33.29 29.00
N ALA A 129 18.14 33.89 29.39
CA ALA A 129 16.83 33.42 28.97
C ALA A 129 16.58 33.67 27.47
N GLN A 130 17.05 34.80 26.92
CA GLN A 130 16.98 35.10 25.51
C GLN A 130 17.78 34.07 24.69
N THR A 131 19.03 33.80 25.08
CA THR A 131 19.89 32.81 24.42
C THR A 131 19.22 31.40 24.43
N ALA A 132 18.63 31.00 25.54
CA ALA A 132 17.93 29.73 25.66
C ALA A 132 16.67 29.69 24.80
N LEU A 133 15.91 30.79 24.70
CA LEU A 133 14.75 30.89 23.80
C LEU A 133 15.16 30.78 22.35
N ASP A 134 16.24 31.42 21.92
CA ASP A 134 16.73 31.36 20.55
C ASP A 134 17.19 29.95 20.19
N SER A 135 17.84 29.25 21.11
CA SER A 135 18.18 27.82 20.95
C SER A 135 16.92 26.94 20.82
N ALA A 136 15.89 27.20 21.62
CA ALA A 136 14.62 26.47 21.54
C ALA A 136 13.92 26.72 20.21
N LYS A 137 13.90 27.97 19.70
CA LYS A 137 13.35 28.30 18.37
C LYS A 137 14.12 27.62 17.26
N ALA A 138 15.45 27.54 17.31
CA ALA A 138 16.26 26.84 16.33
C ALA A 138 15.96 25.33 16.34
N THR A 139 15.78 24.73 17.52
CA THR A 139 15.38 23.32 17.65
C THR A 139 13.99 23.08 17.08
N LEU A 140 13.06 24.02 17.29
CA LEU A 140 11.71 23.94 16.73
C LEU A 140 11.73 24.02 15.19
N ALA A 141 12.46 24.99 14.63
CA ALA A 141 12.59 25.15 13.17
C ALA A 141 13.16 23.88 12.52
N LYS A 142 14.18 23.27 13.15
CA LYS A 142 14.70 21.98 12.68
C LYS A 142 13.64 20.87 12.74
N ALA A 143 12.87 20.79 13.81
CA ALA A 143 11.81 19.78 13.94
C ALA A 143 10.71 19.95 12.88
N VAL A 144 10.37 21.18 12.52
CA VAL A 144 9.43 21.50 11.42
C VAL A 144 9.97 20.99 10.10
N SER A 145 11.21 21.33 9.75
CA SER A 145 11.86 20.87 8.52
C SER A 145 11.97 19.33 8.43
N ASP A 146 12.34 18.68 9.55
CA ASP A 146 12.36 17.21 9.62
C ASP A 146 10.94 16.62 9.43
N GLY A 147 9.91 17.31 9.95
CA GLY A 147 8.51 16.94 9.79
C GLY A 147 8.00 17.05 8.36
N GLU A 148 8.30 18.16 7.69
CA GLU A 148 7.99 18.38 6.28
C GLU A 148 8.65 17.31 5.40
N THR A 149 9.93 17.03 5.65
CA THR A 149 10.67 15.96 4.96
C THR A 149 9.97 14.61 5.12
N ALA A 150 9.56 14.26 6.35
CA ALA A 150 8.84 13.01 6.61
C ALA A 150 7.52 12.94 5.83
N VAL A 151 6.75 14.03 5.79
CA VAL A 151 5.48 14.11 5.06
C VAL A 151 5.69 13.91 3.56
N VAL A 152 6.69 14.56 2.98
CA VAL A 152 7.07 14.39 1.57
C VAL A 152 7.44 12.93 1.30
N MET A 153 8.30 12.33 2.12
CA MET A 153 8.69 10.91 1.96
C MET A 153 7.50 9.96 2.00
N PHE A 154 6.51 10.18 2.87
CA PHE A 154 5.28 9.37 2.87
C PHE A 154 4.43 9.60 1.61
N GLY A 155 4.43 10.81 1.06
CA GLY A 155 3.72 11.16 -0.18
C GLY A 155 4.32 10.52 -1.43
N GLU A 156 5.62 10.30 -1.43
CA GLU A 156 6.40 9.77 -2.55
C GLU A 156 6.48 8.24 -2.58
N ILE A 157 5.96 7.54 -1.55
CA ILE A 157 5.97 6.08 -1.53
C ILE A 157 5.24 5.55 -2.75
N SER A 158 6.02 4.94 -3.65
CA SER A 158 5.57 4.50 -4.97
C SER A 158 4.87 3.15 -4.93
N VAL A 159 4.13 2.85 -6.01
CA VAL A 159 3.61 1.51 -6.28
C VAL A 159 4.75 0.68 -6.89
N SER A 160 5.59 0.13 -6.03
CA SER A 160 6.80 -0.61 -6.39
C SER A 160 6.80 -2.01 -5.78
N THR A 161 7.91 -2.73 -5.90
CA THR A 161 8.07 -4.04 -5.25
C THR A 161 7.95 -3.94 -3.73
N TRP A 162 7.62 -5.04 -3.09
CA TRP A 162 7.46 -5.08 -1.63
C TRP A 162 8.70 -4.59 -0.87
N ASP A 163 9.87 -5.01 -1.30
CA ASP A 163 11.13 -4.68 -0.62
C ASP A 163 11.46 -3.18 -0.74
N THR A 164 11.24 -2.59 -1.91
CA THR A 164 11.40 -1.15 -2.13
C THR A 164 10.43 -0.36 -1.26
N GLN A 165 9.14 -0.68 -1.28
CA GLN A 165 8.14 -0.02 -0.45
C GLN A 165 8.46 -0.13 1.04
N GLN A 166 8.94 -1.29 1.51
CA GLN A 166 9.31 -1.48 2.90
C GLN A 166 10.47 -0.57 3.30
N THR A 167 11.46 -0.39 2.42
CA THR A 167 12.61 0.49 2.65
C THR A 167 12.19 1.95 2.69
N GLU A 168 11.37 2.40 1.74
CA GLU A 168 10.83 3.76 1.68
C GLU A 168 10.00 4.09 2.95
N VAL A 169 9.10 3.19 3.35
CA VAL A 169 8.29 3.35 4.56
C VAL A 169 9.15 3.43 5.82
N LYS A 170 10.19 2.58 5.95
CA LYS A 170 11.11 2.63 7.11
C LYS A 170 11.86 3.95 7.18
N ALA A 171 12.35 4.45 6.05
CA ALA A 171 13.03 5.75 5.99
C ALA A 171 12.10 6.89 6.40
N ALA A 172 10.87 6.93 5.86
CA ALA A 172 9.86 7.93 6.22
C ALA A 172 9.48 7.89 7.71
N ILE A 173 9.34 6.68 8.29
CA ILE A 173 9.08 6.51 9.72
C ILE A 173 10.25 7.04 10.54
N THR A 174 11.48 6.74 10.17
CA THR A 174 12.68 7.23 10.88
C THR A 174 12.70 8.75 10.89
N GLN A 175 12.44 9.37 9.76
CA GLN A 175 12.38 10.84 9.65
C GLN A 175 11.25 11.43 10.50
N ALA A 176 10.07 10.79 10.53
CA ALA A 176 8.96 11.22 11.40
C ALA A 176 9.29 11.11 12.90
N ILE A 177 10.07 10.10 13.29
CA ILE A 177 10.56 9.95 14.67
C ILE A 177 11.53 11.08 15.02
N LEU A 178 12.44 11.45 14.11
CA LEU A 178 13.35 12.58 14.29
C LEU A 178 12.58 13.89 14.51
N ALA A 179 11.60 14.18 13.65
CA ALA A 179 10.74 15.34 13.81
C ALA A 179 10.02 15.36 15.16
N ARG A 180 9.39 14.26 15.55
CA ARG A 180 8.69 14.12 16.84
C ARG A 180 9.63 14.37 18.02
N THR A 181 10.83 13.82 17.96
CA THR A 181 11.85 14.03 18.99
C THR A 181 12.27 15.48 19.06
N GLY A 182 12.45 16.13 17.91
CA GLY A 182 12.74 17.57 17.82
C GLY A 182 11.65 18.42 18.46
N PHE A 183 10.37 18.20 18.17
CA PHE A 183 9.25 18.91 18.82
C PHE A 183 9.23 18.68 20.33
N THR A 184 9.53 17.48 20.79
CA THR A 184 9.60 17.17 22.23
C THR A 184 10.74 17.92 22.90
N ASN A 185 11.90 18.01 22.26
CA ASN A 185 13.06 18.72 22.76
C ASN A 185 12.82 20.23 22.76
N ALA A 186 12.27 20.80 21.69
CA ALA A 186 11.90 22.22 21.65
C ALA A 186 10.93 22.58 22.77
N ARG A 187 9.89 21.74 22.99
CA ARG A 187 8.96 21.93 24.10
C ARG A 187 9.68 21.96 25.45
N LYS A 188 10.58 20.98 25.70
CA LYS A 188 11.35 20.93 26.95
C LYS A 188 12.18 22.18 27.14
N GLN A 189 12.92 22.60 26.11
CA GLN A 189 13.72 23.82 26.16
C GLN A 189 12.88 25.06 26.46
N LEU A 190 11.71 25.23 25.82
CA LEU A 190 10.80 26.34 26.13
C LEU A 190 10.31 26.31 27.58
N MET A 191 10.02 25.12 28.14
CA MET A 191 9.64 24.99 29.54
C MET A 191 10.81 25.34 30.51
N ASP A 192 12.03 25.00 30.14
CA ASP A 192 13.24 25.34 30.90
C ASP A 192 13.44 26.87 30.92
N VAL A 193 13.19 27.56 29.78
CA VAL A 193 13.20 29.04 29.73
C VAL A 193 12.14 29.62 30.65
N VAL A 194 10.90 29.11 30.63
CA VAL A 194 9.83 29.56 31.54
C VAL A 194 10.26 29.42 33.01
N THR A 195 10.92 28.31 33.35
CA THR A 195 11.38 28.03 34.69
C THR A 195 12.49 29.00 35.12
N SER A 196 13.40 29.35 34.19
CA SER A 196 14.44 30.34 34.47
C SER A 196 13.88 31.75 34.69
N LEU A 197 12.90 32.17 33.89
CA LEU A 197 12.24 33.47 33.99
C LEU A 197 11.44 33.64 35.29
N ARG A 198 10.97 32.57 35.92
CA ARG A 198 10.26 32.61 37.20
C ARG A 198 11.18 32.92 38.38
N LYS A 199 12.48 32.77 38.19
CA LYS A 199 13.51 33.02 39.24
C LYS A 199 14.06 34.43 39.20
N LEU A 200 13.73 35.24 38.18
CA LEU A 200 14.10 36.64 38.01
C LEU A 200 13.09 37.56 38.67
#